data_aac1d879fb3958e942edaf4af00f6c8e
#
_entry.id   aac1d879fb3958e942edaf4af00f6c8e
#
_cell.length_a   1.000
_cell.length_b   1.000
_cell.length_c   1.000
_cell.angle_alpha   90.00
_cell.angle_beta   90.00
_cell.angle_gamma   90.00
#
_symmetry.space_group_name_H-M   'P 1'
#
loop_
_entity.id
_entity.type
_entity.pdbx_description
1 polymer ?
#
loop_
_entity_poly.entity_id
_entity_poly.type
_entity_poly.pdbx_seq_one_letter_code
_entity_poly.pdbx_strand_id
1 'polypeptide(L)'
;MTRSEMREHVFKLIFRVPFHDKNELREQIDYYFDGLTDVNEKDYEYIKNKALLVCELSDDIDEKINLVSEGWPVDRIGKAELAIMRLAVYEMLYDDDIPVNVAINEAVELAKSY
;
A
#
# COMPACT_ATOMS: atom_id res chain seq x y z
N MET A 1 6.08 0.00 -16.54
CA MET A 1 6.20 0.92 -15.39
C MET A 1 7.45 0.63 -14.59
N THR A 2 8.03 1.66 -13.98
CA THR A 2 9.09 1.47 -12.98
C THR A 2 8.49 0.90 -11.68
N ARG A 3 9.35 0.39 -10.81
CA ARG A 3 8.91 -0.09 -9.50
C ARG A 3 8.32 1.03 -8.65
N SER A 4 8.89 2.23 -8.72
CA SER A 4 8.35 3.40 -8.01
C SER A 4 6.96 3.79 -8.51
N GLU A 5 6.74 3.74 -9.81
CA GLU A 5 5.42 4.00 -10.39
C GLU A 5 4.40 2.96 -9.95
N MET A 6 4.77 1.69 -9.96
CA MET A 6 3.88 0.61 -9.50
C MET A 6 3.55 0.78 -8.02
N ARG A 7 4.53 1.12 -7.18
CA ARG A 7 4.34 1.37 -5.76
C ARG A 7 3.35 2.52 -5.52
N GLU A 8 3.45 3.59 -6.30
CA GLU A 8 2.52 4.70 -6.20
C GLU A 8 1.09 4.28 -6.52
N HIS A 9 0.89 3.41 -7.51
CA HIS A 9 -0.43 2.85 -7.80
C HIS A 9 -0.95 1.99 -6.64
N VAL A 10 -0.10 1.17 -6.04
CA VAL A 10 -0.48 0.38 -4.86
C VAL A 10 -0.91 1.31 -3.71
N PHE A 11 -0.14 2.37 -3.45
CA PHE A 11 -0.47 3.35 -2.44
C PHE A 11 -1.84 3.99 -2.70
N LYS A 12 -2.11 4.42 -3.92
CA LYS A 12 -3.39 5.04 -4.28
C LYS A 12 -4.57 4.10 -4.04
N LEU A 13 -4.39 2.82 -4.35
CA LEU A 13 -5.42 1.81 -4.10
C LEU A 13 -5.67 1.62 -2.60
N ILE A 14 -4.60 1.48 -1.82
CA ILE A 14 -4.69 1.32 -0.37
C ILE A 14 -5.35 2.53 0.29
N PHE A 15 -5.03 3.73 -0.20
CA PHE A 15 -5.59 4.97 0.31
C PHE A 15 -7.09 5.10 0.03
N ARG A 16 -7.54 4.66 -1.14
CA ARG A 16 -8.92 4.84 -1.59
C ARG A 16 -9.93 3.88 -0.97
N VAL A 17 -9.47 2.68 -0.64
CA VAL A 17 -10.40 1.62 -0.25
C VAL A 17 -10.24 1.28 1.22
N PRO A 18 -11.31 1.35 2.03
CA PRO A 18 -11.29 0.87 3.41
C PRO A 18 -10.95 -0.63 3.45
N PHE A 19 -10.14 -1.04 4.43
CA PHE A 19 -9.66 -2.42 4.56
C PHE A 19 -10.70 -3.37 5.16
N HIS A 20 -11.98 -3.19 4.86
CA HIS A 20 -13.05 -3.97 5.48
C HIS A 20 -13.54 -5.13 4.65
N ASP A 21 -13.41 -5.07 3.33
CA ASP A 21 -13.98 -6.06 2.43
C ASP A 21 -13.08 -6.28 1.21
N LYS A 22 -12.59 -7.51 1.08
CA LYS A 22 -11.73 -7.91 -0.05
C LYS A 22 -12.47 -7.85 -1.39
N ASN A 23 -13.77 -8.10 -1.38
CA ASN A 23 -14.58 -8.07 -2.60
C ASN A 23 -14.71 -6.64 -3.11
N GLU A 24 -14.95 -5.69 -2.22
CA GLU A 24 -14.96 -4.27 -2.56
C GLU A 24 -13.62 -3.82 -3.11
N LEU A 25 -12.52 -4.26 -2.49
CA LEU A 25 -11.18 -3.92 -2.96
C LEU A 25 -10.95 -4.42 -4.38
N ARG A 26 -11.35 -5.66 -4.68
CA ARG A 26 -11.19 -6.23 -6.02
C ARG A 26 -11.97 -5.43 -7.07
N GLU A 27 -13.20 -5.04 -6.78
CA GLU A 27 -14.00 -4.22 -7.66
C GLU A 27 -13.35 -2.84 -7.87
N GLN A 28 -12.87 -2.22 -6.81
CA GLN A 28 -12.21 -0.92 -6.88
C GLN A 28 -10.91 -0.98 -7.67
N ILE A 29 -10.16 -2.07 -7.56
CA ILE A 29 -8.95 -2.26 -8.36
C ILE A 29 -9.31 -2.31 -9.86
N ASP A 30 -10.34 -3.05 -10.22
CA ASP A 30 -10.78 -3.15 -11.61
C ASP A 30 -11.23 -1.79 -12.14
N TYR A 31 -12.00 -1.03 -11.39
CA TYR A 31 -12.40 0.34 -11.76
C TYR A 31 -11.19 1.26 -11.91
N TYR A 32 -10.24 1.15 -11.00
CA TYR A 32 -9.03 1.97 -11.04
C TYR A 32 -8.27 1.74 -12.35
N PHE A 33 -8.11 0.49 -12.75
CA PHE A 33 -7.37 0.14 -13.96
C PHE A 33 -8.15 0.44 -15.25
N ASP A 34 -9.45 0.47 -15.21
CA ASP A 34 -10.26 0.87 -16.37
C ASP A 34 -9.96 2.30 -16.82
N GLY A 35 -9.52 3.16 -15.90
CA GLY A 35 -9.13 4.54 -16.21
C GLY A 35 -7.70 4.70 -16.71
N LEU A 36 -6.91 3.62 -16.76
CA LEU A 36 -5.50 3.66 -17.15
C LEU A 36 -5.28 3.02 -18.51
N THR A 37 -4.49 3.66 -19.37
CA THR A 37 -4.32 3.23 -20.76
C THR A 37 -3.06 2.41 -21.04
N ASP A 38 -2.02 2.53 -20.23
CA ASP A 38 -0.69 1.98 -20.55
C ASP A 38 -0.19 0.96 -19.52
N VAL A 39 -1.12 0.16 -18.99
CA VAL A 39 -0.74 -0.87 -18.00
C VAL A 39 -0.77 -2.23 -18.68
N ASN A 40 0.38 -2.91 -18.74
CA ASN A 40 0.43 -4.28 -19.25
C ASN A 40 -0.07 -5.26 -18.18
N GLU A 41 -0.37 -6.48 -18.61
CA GLU A 41 -0.94 -7.49 -17.72
C GLU A 41 -0.02 -7.84 -16.54
N LYS A 42 1.28 -7.87 -16.77
CA LYS A 42 2.27 -8.18 -15.72
C LYS A 42 2.27 -7.12 -14.63
N ASP A 43 2.25 -5.85 -14.98
CA ASP A 43 2.20 -4.75 -14.03
C ASP A 43 0.86 -4.72 -13.29
N TYR A 44 -0.24 -4.95 -14.00
CA TYR A 44 -1.57 -5.06 -13.41
C TYR A 44 -1.61 -6.15 -12.32
N GLU A 45 -1.12 -7.35 -12.63
CA GLU A 45 -1.10 -8.44 -11.68
C GLU A 45 -0.23 -8.12 -10.46
N TYR A 46 0.93 -7.52 -10.66
CA TYR A 46 1.81 -7.12 -9.58
C TYR A 46 1.13 -6.13 -8.63
N ILE A 47 0.56 -5.07 -9.17
CA ILE A 47 -0.11 -4.02 -8.38
C ILE A 47 -1.31 -4.59 -7.65
N LYS A 48 -2.15 -5.35 -8.34
CA LYS A 48 -3.35 -5.97 -7.77
C LYS A 48 -3.00 -6.90 -6.62
N ASN A 49 -2.06 -7.81 -6.85
CA ASN A 49 -1.67 -8.80 -5.84
C ASN A 49 -1.09 -8.13 -4.60
N LYS A 50 -0.26 -7.11 -4.78
CA LYS A 50 0.35 -6.39 -3.67
C LYS A 50 -0.69 -5.64 -2.86
N ALA A 51 -1.61 -4.92 -3.52
CA ALA A 51 -2.70 -4.23 -2.83
C ALA A 51 -3.58 -5.19 -2.03
N LEU A 52 -3.91 -6.34 -2.60
CA LEU A 52 -4.71 -7.37 -1.91
C LEU A 52 -3.97 -7.96 -0.71
N LEU A 53 -2.67 -8.19 -0.82
CA LEU A 53 -1.87 -8.72 0.28
C LEU A 53 -1.75 -7.71 1.43
N VAL A 54 -1.55 -6.44 1.13
CA VAL A 54 -1.54 -5.40 2.17
C VAL A 54 -2.88 -5.37 2.89
N CYS A 55 -3.98 -5.47 2.15
CA CYS A 55 -5.31 -5.53 2.74
C CYS A 55 -5.48 -6.76 3.64
N GLU A 56 -5.05 -7.93 3.17
CA GLU A 56 -5.16 -9.18 3.91
C GLU A 56 -4.38 -9.15 5.23
N LEU A 57 -3.22 -8.49 5.23
CA LEU A 57 -2.33 -8.40 6.39
C LEU A 57 -2.56 -7.12 7.21
N SER A 58 -3.59 -6.34 6.89
CA SER A 58 -3.80 -5.02 7.50
C SER A 58 -3.91 -5.04 9.02
N ASP A 59 -4.57 -6.04 9.59
CA ASP A 59 -4.71 -6.14 11.05
C ASP A 59 -3.35 -6.36 11.73
N ASP A 60 -2.54 -7.25 11.18
CA ASP A 60 -1.18 -7.51 11.68
C ASP A 60 -0.27 -6.30 11.48
N ILE A 61 -0.39 -5.65 10.34
CA ILE A 61 0.39 -4.44 10.04
C ILE A 61 0.01 -3.31 11.00
N ASP A 62 -1.27 -3.07 11.21
CA ASP A 62 -1.76 -2.02 12.11
C ASP A 62 -1.34 -2.28 13.56
N GLU A 63 -1.32 -3.55 14.00
CA GLU A 63 -0.83 -3.92 15.31
C GLU A 63 0.65 -3.52 15.46
N LYS A 64 1.47 -3.79 14.45
CA LYS A 64 2.88 -3.40 14.47
C LYS A 64 3.08 -1.89 14.48
N ILE A 65 2.25 -1.17 13.73
CA ILE A 65 2.28 0.30 13.73
C ILE A 65 1.93 0.83 15.13
N ASN A 66 0.88 0.29 15.76
CA ASN A 66 0.49 0.68 17.12
C ASN A 66 1.59 0.45 18.16
N LEU A 67 2.36 -0.60 18.01
CA LEU A 67 3.46 -0.91 18.93
C LEU A 67 4.58 0.15 18.91
N VAL A 68 4.81 0.80 17.78
CA VAL A 68 5.93 1.73 17.61
C VAL A 68 5.51 3.21 17.57
N SER A 69 4.24 3.49 17.38
CA SER A 69 3.74 4.86 17.19
C SER A 69 3.28 5.52 18.50
N GLU A 70 4.02 5.37 19.55
CA GLU A 70 3.77 5.84 20.92
C GLU A 70 2.80 7.04 21.03
N GLY A 71 1.62 6.81 21.64
CA GLY A 71 0.64 7.86 21.84
C GLY A 71 -0.17 8.25 20.58
N TRP A 72 0.12 7.65 19.42
CA TRP A 72 -0.58 7.89 18.16
C TRP A 72 -1.15 6.58 17.62
N PRO A 73 -2.30 6.12 18.11
CA PRO A 73 -2.92 4.90 17.58
C PRO A 73 -3.31 5.07 16.12
N VAL A 74 -3.43 3.96 15.41
CA VAL A 74 -3.74 3.93 13.97
C VAL A 74 -4.94 4.81 13.61
N ASP A 75 -5.97 4.85 14.44
CA ASP A 75 -7.18 5.63 14.19
C ASP A 75 -6.96 7.15 14.27
N ARG A 76 -5.83 7.61 14.79
CA ARG A 76 -5.46 9.03 14.87
C ARG A 76 -4.44 9.45 13.81
N ILE A 77 -3.89 8.51 13.08
CA ILE A 77 -2.96 8.80 11.99
C ILE A 77 -3.77 9.23 10.76
N GLY A 78 -3.30 10.25 10.05
CA GLY A 78 -3.96 10.70 8.83
C GLY A 78 -4.04 9.59 7.79
N LYS A 79 -5.06 9.61 6.93
CA LYS A 79 -5.31 8.52 5.97
C LYS A 79 -4.17 8.31 5.00
N ALA A 80 -3.58 9.39 4.47
CA ALA A 80 -2.47 9.29 3.53
C ALA A 80 -1.23 8.72 4.22
N GLU A 81 -0.90 9.24 5.39
CA GLU A 81 0.24 8.80 6.19
C GLU A 81 0.07 7.33 6.58
N LEU A 82 -1.12 6.93 6.99
CA LEU A 82 -1.40 5.54 7.35
C LEU A 82 -1.23 4.60 6.16
N ALA A 83 -1.71 4.98 4.98
CA ALA A 83 -1.54 4.19 3.77
C ALA A 83 -0.06 4.01 3.43
N ILE A 84 0.73 5.08 3.54
CA ILE A 84 2.19 5.02 3.32
C ILE A 84 2.84 4.09 4.34
N MET A 85 2.48 4.22 5.61
CA MET A 85 3.03 3.38 6.68
C MET A 85 2.67 1.90 6.50
N ARG A 86 1.43 1.61 6.14
CA ARG A 86 1.00 0.24 5.88
C ARG A 86 1.79 -0.40 4.75
N LEU A 87 1.97 0.32 3.66
CA LEU A 87 2.75 -0.16 2.52
C LEU A 87 4.21 -0.38 2.90
N ALA A 88 4.81 0.58 3.61
CA ALA A 88 6.20 0.47 4.06
C ALA A 88 6.41 -0.73 4.99
N VAL A 89 5.54 -0.93 5.96
CA VAL A 89 5.61 -2.07 6.88
C VAL A 89 5.45 -3.38 6.13
N TYR A 90 4.50 -3.44 5.20
CA TYR A 90 4.34 -4.62 4.36
C TYR A 90 5.64 -4.94 3.61
N GLU A 91 6.24 -3.96 2.96
CA GLU A 91 7.46 -4.17 2.19
C GLU A 91 8.65 -4.56 3.08
N MET A 92 8.77 -3.97 4.26
CA MET A 92 9.87 -4.29 5.18
C MET A 92 9.78 -5.68 5.80
N LEU A 93 8.57 -6.13 6.13
CA LEU A 93 8.38 -7.33 6.94
C LEU A 93 7.87 -8.54 6.17
N TYR A 94 7.16 -8.33 5.07
CA TYR A 94 6.46 -9.40 4.35
C TYR A 94 6.89 -9.57 2.90
N ASP A 95 7.63 -8.62 2.33
CA ASP A 95 8.07 -8.67 0.95
C ASP A 95 9.59 -8.85 0.88
N ASP A 96 10.00 -10.10 0.71
CA ASP A 96 11.43 -10.46 0.69
C ASP A 96 12.18 -9.89 -0.51
N ASP A 97 11.45 -9.49 -1.57
CA ASP A 97 12.05 -8.95 -2.79
C ASP A 97 12.46 -7.47 -2.62
N ILE A 98 12.00 -6.81 -1.56
CA ILE A 98 12.27 -5.39 -1.34
C ILE A 98 13.23 -5.24 -0.15
N PRO A 99 14.47 -4.74 -0.36
CA PRO A 99 15.36 -4.43 0.76
C PRO A 99 14.75 -3.36 1.68
N VAL A 100 14.99 -3.48 2.98
CA VAL A 100 14.41 -2.58 3.99
C VAL A 100 14.74 -1.11 3.70
N ASN A 101 15.97 -0.81 3.31
CA ASN A 101 16.37 0.57 3.00
C ASN A 101 15.65 1.13 1.79
N VAL A 102 15.33 0.29 0.79
CA VAL A 102 14.53 0.70 -0.37
C VAL A 102 13.10 1.01 0.06
N ALA A 103 12.50 0.16 0.89
CA ALA A 103 11.15 0.37 1.39
C ALA A 103 11.03 1.70 2.15
N ILE A 104 12.00 2.00 3.01
CA ILE A 104 12.05 3.25 3.79
C ILE A 104 12.20 4.45 2.86
N ASN A 105 13.15 4.42 1.94
CA ASN A 105 13.41 5.52 1.02
C ASN A 105 12.20 5.83 0.14
N GLU A 106 11.53 4.78 -0.35
CA GLU A 106 10.33 4.96 -1.18
C GLU A 106 9.14 5.50 -0.39
N ALA A 107 9.01 5.11 0.88
CA ALA A 107 8.00 5.67 1.77
C ALA A 107 8.22 7.18 1.97
N VAL A 108 9.48 7.60 2.15
CA VAL A 108 9.84 9.01 2.26
C VAL A 108 9.47 9.78 0.99
N GLU A 109 9.75 9.20 -0.17
CA GLU A 109 9.41 9.83 -1.45
C GLU A 109 7.88 9.98 -1.62
N LEU A 110 7.11 8.97 -1.24
CA LEU A 110 5.65 9.07 -1.24
C LEU A 110 5.16 10.17 -0.30
N ALA A 111 5.74 10.27 0.89
CA ALA A 111 5.37 11.28 1.88
C ALA A 111 5.64 12.71 1.39
N LYS A 112 6.65 12.91 0.55
CA LYS A 112 6.93 14.21 -0.07
C LYS A 112 5.87 14.63 -1.07
N SER A 113 5.23 13.66 -1.74
CA SER A 113 4.24 13.91 -2.80
C SER A 113 2.81 13.97 -2.27
N TYR A 114 2.57 13.42 -1.11
CA TYR A 114 1.25 13.30 -0.50
C TYR A 114 1.27 13.73 0.98
#